data_92411030838a7291090663cf95abe876
#
_entry.id   92411030838a7291090663cf95abe876
#
_cell.length_a   1.000
_cell.length_b   1.000
_cell.length_c   1.000
_cell.angle_alpha   90.00
_cell.angle_beta   90.00
_cell.angle_gamma   90.00
#
_symmetry.space_group_name_H-M   'P 1'
#
loop_
_entity.id
_entity.type
_entity.pdbx_description
1 polymer ?
#
loop_
_entity_poly.entity_id
_entity_poly.type
_entity_poly.pdbx_seq_one_letter_code
_entity_poly.pdbx_strand_id
1 'polypeptide(L)'
;CKEQMRNIIQQIITLYPDSNLFITLDSGDAVLGRPGSLTLGPNGHTGVFGVISSQNLIQYISICNIDTIQISNATYNDAIVYLPEPVPAPTDCCADCDAAVRSLLSVGTPNVSIITNIQSPSTGTVVRNEYGMIVLANEERNNVTFISSCSIDLFLLNQGNLR
;
A
#
# COMPACT_ATOMS: atom_id res chain seq x y z
N CYS A 1 3.70 -8.11 6.35
CA CYS A 1 3.43 -6.92 5.52
C CYS A 1 3.76 -7.16 4.04
N LYS A 2 4.92 -7.71 3.73
CA LYS A 2 5.35 -7.83 2.31
C LYS A 2 4.53 -8.87 1.54
N GLU A 3 4.08 -9.92 2.17
CA GLU A 3 3.16 -10.87 1.54
C GLU A 3 1.81 -10.20 1.22
N GLN A 4 1.32 -9.33 2.09
CA GLN A 4 0.10 -8.56 1.80
C GLN A 4 0.33 -7.63 0.62
N MET A 5 1.47 -6.96 0.55
CA MET A 5 1.81 -6.12 -0.61
C MET A 5 1.84 -6.94 -1.90
N ARG A 6 2.45 -8.13 -1.89
CA ARG A 6 2.46 -9.04 -3.03
C ARG A 6 1.03 -9.42 -3.42
N ASN A 7 0.18 -9.75 -2.45
CA ASN A 7 -1.23 -10.08 -2.67
C ASN A 7 -1.99 -8.92 -3.33
N ILE A 8 -1.77 -7.70 -2.86
CA ILE A 8 -2.40 -6.51 -3.42
C ILE A 8 -1.92 -6.25 -4.85
N ILE A 9 -0.62 -6.37 -5.11
CA ILE A 9 -0.05 -6.19 -6.46
C ILE A 9 -0.68 -7.16 -7.45
N GLN A 10 -0.84 -8.41 -7.06
CA GLN A 10 -1.46 -9.42 -7.91
C GLN A 10 -2.88 -9.01 -8.34
N GLN A 11 -3.64 -8.42 -7.41
CA GLN A 11 -4.99 -7.97 -7.70
C GLN A 11 -5.02 -6.64 -8.47
N ILE A 12 -4.07 -5.74 -8.21
CA ILE A 12 -3.93 -4.48 -8.97
C ILE A 12 -3.70 -4.79 -10.46
N ILE A 13 -2.87 -5.76 -10.79
CA ILE A 13 -2.62 -6.17 -12.17
C ILE A 13 -3.92 -6.58 -12.86
N THR A 14 -4.81 -7.26 -12.16
CA THR A 14 -6.08 -7.72 -12.70
C THR A 14 -7.15 -6.63 -12.73
N LEU A 15 -7.26 -5.84 -11.66
CA LEU A 15 -8.37 -4.89 -11.47
C LEU A 15 -8.08 -3.51 -12.03
N TYR A 16 -6.82 -3.12 -12.15
CA TYR A 16 -6.40 -1.79 -12.61
C TYR A 16 -5.33 -1.89 -13.71
N PRO A 17 -5.55 -2.69 -14.77
CA PRO A 17 -4.47 -3.02 -15.72
C PRO A 17 -3.95 -1.82 -16.51
N ASP A 18 -4.76 -0.78 -16.68
CA ASP A 18 -4.41 0.40 -17.49
C ASP A 18 -4.19 1.66 -16.64
N SER A 19 -4.25 1.53 -15.32
CA SER A 19 -4.12 2.67 -14.42
C SER A 19 -2.67 3.08 -14.25
N ASN A 20 -2.46 4.39 -14.05
CA ASN A 20 -1.14 4.91 -13.69
C ASN A 20 -0.91 4.72 -12.20
N LEU A 21 0.22 4.13 -11.87
CA LEU A 21 0.67 3.89 -10.51
C LEU A 21 1.78 4.86 -10.15
N PHE A 22 1.75 5.35 -8.92
CA PHE A 22 2.87 6.05 -8.28
C PHE A 22 3.32 5.18 -7.11
N ILE A 23 4.51 4.59 -7.23
CA ILE A 23 5.04 3.63 -6.28
C ILE A 23 6.20 4.26 -5.54
N THR A 24 6.16 4.26 -4.21
CA THR A 24 7.26 4.77 -3.39
C THR A 24 8.02 3.63 -2.77
N LEU A 25 9.34 3.79 -2.71
CA LEU A 25 10.25 2.77 -2.22
C LEU A 25 10.90 3.20 -0.90
N ASP A 26 11.35 2.24 -0.13
CA ASP A 26 12.03 2.49 1.14
C ASP A 26 13.35 3.26 0.99
N SER A 27 13.93 3.28 -0.21
CA SER A 27 15.09 4.10 -0.55
C SER A 27 14.76 5.61 -0.65
N GLY A 28 13.48 5.96 -0.74
CA GLY A 28 13.04 7.32 -1.04
C GLY A 28 12.79 7.56 -2.52
N ASP A 29 13.10 6.60 -3.38
CA ASP A 29 12.83 6.69 -4.81
C ASP A 29 11.35 6.44 -5.11
N ALA A 30 10.92 6.90 -6.29
CA ALA A 30 9.56 6.69 -6.78
C ALA A 30 9.59 6.14 -8.20
N VAL A 31 8.59 5.30 -8.51
CA VAL A 31 8.42 4.69 -9.83
C VAL A 31 7.04 5.01 -10.35
N LEU A 32 6.95 5.45 -11.60
CA LEU A 32 5.71 5.77 -12.29
C LEU A 32 5.49 4.80 -13.44
N GLY A 33 4.26 4.34 -13.62
CA GLY A 33 3.91 3.50 -14.75
C GLY A 33 2.62 2.73 -14.51
N ARG A 34 2.28 1.86 -15.47
CA ARG A 34 1.12 0.97 -15.35
C ARG A 34 1.54 -0.43 -14.96
N PRO A 35 0.62 -1.23 -14.39
CA PRO A 35 0.95 -2.60 -14.01
C PRO A 35 1.41 -3.43 -15.21
N GLY A 36 2.44 -4.22 -15.02
CA GLY A 36 2.97 -5.13 -16.02
C GLY A 36 2.90 -6.59 -15.56
N SER A 37 3.92 -7.05 -14.87
CA SER A 37 4.06 -8.47 -14.51
C SER A 37 4.42 -8.65 -13.04
N LEU A 38 4.16 -9.86 -12.55
CA LEU A 38 4.56 -10.29 -11.23
C LEU A 38 5.38 -11.57 -11.36
N THR A 39 6.61 -11.54 -10.87
CA THR A 39 7.49 -12.71 -10.83
C THR A 39 7.73 -13.08 -9.37
N LEU A 40 7.24 -14.25 -8.98
CA LEU A 40 7.39 -14.74 -7.61
C LEU A 40 8.76 -15.41 -7.40
N GLY A 41 9.28 -15.32 -6.19
CA GLY A 41 10.43 -16.08 -5.77
C GLY A 41 10.10 -17.57 -5.60
N PRO A 42 11.12 -18.41 -5.34
CA PRO A 42 10.94 -19.87 -5.29
C PRO A 42 9.90 -20.33 -4.28
N ASN A 43 9.73 -19.62 -3.19
CA ASN A 43 8.79 -19.98 -2.12
C ASN A 43 7.43 -19.29 -2.24
N GLY A 44 7.24 -18.41 -3.23
CA GLY A 44 5.98 -17.76 -3.50
C GLY A 44 5.54 -16.68 -2.53
N HIS A 45 6.36 -16.32 -1.53
CA HIS A 45 5.98 -15.34 -0.51
C HIS A 45 6.03 -13.92 -1.03
N THR A 46 7.02 -13.59 -1.85
CA THR A 46 7.17 -12.27 -2.44
C THR A 46 7.96 -12.40 -3.75
N GLY A 47 8.26 -11.29 -4.40
CA GLY A 47 8.94 -11.33 -5.68
C GLY A 47 9.26 -9.95 -6.23
N VAL A 48 9.11 -9.84 -7.55
CA VAL A 48 9.45 -8.64 -8.31
C VAL A 48 8.22 -8.19 -9.09
N PHE A 49 7.92 -6.90 -9.00
CA PHE A 49 6.83 -6.25 -9.73
C PHE A 49 7.39 -5.54 -10.95
N GLY A 50 6.93 -5.91 -12.15
CA GLY A 50 7.27 -5.24 -13.39
C GLY A 50 6.26 -4.14 -13.69
N VAL A 51 6.72 -2.90 -13.80
CA VAL A 51 5.90 -1.71 -14.06
C VAL A 51 6.35 -1.10 -15.39
N ILE A 52 5.39 -0.84 -16.26
CA ILE A 52 5.65 -0.36 -17.61
C ILE A 52 5.61 1.17 -17.62
N SER A 53 6.73 1.81 -17.96
CA SER A 53 6.81 3.27 -18.04
C SER A 53 6.10 3.81 -19.27
N SER A 54 5.94 5.14 -19.31
CA SER A 54 5.37 5.84 -20.48
C SER A 54 6.17 5.63 -21.77
N GLN A 55 7.43 5.25 -21.63
CA GLN A 55 8.33 4.95 -22.76
C GLN A 55 8.35 3.45 -23.12
N ASN A 56 7.41 2.66 -22.59
CA ASN A 56 7.32 1.22 -22.76
C ASN A 56 8.53 0.44 -22.24
N LEU A 57 9.28 1.00 -21.29
CA LEU A 57 10.33 0.28 -20.58
C LEU A 57 9.75 -0.43 -19.37
N ILE A 58 10.17 -1.66 -19.13
CA ILE A 58 9.75 -2.41 -17.96
C ILE A 58 10.72 -2.09 -16.82
N GLN A 59 10.17 -1.57 -15.73
CA GLN A 59 10.91 -1.27 -14.50
C GLN A 59 10.62 -2.38 -13.50
N TYR A 60 11.64 -3.12 -13.09
CA TYR A 60 11.48 -4.22 -12.14
C TYR A 60 11.77 -3.75 -10.73
N ILE A 61 10.80 -3.91 -9.84
CA ILE A 61 10.85 -3.42 -8.47
C ILE A 61 10.79 -4.61 -7.51
N SER A 62 11.74 -4.69 -6.60
CA SER A 62 11.64 -5.66 -5.49
C SER A 62 10.47 -5.29 -4.59
N ILE A 63 9.52 -6.21 -4.41
CA ILE A 63 8.33 -5.98 -3.59
C ILE A 63 8.70 -5.73 -2.13
N CYS A 64 9.82 -6.30 -1.68
CA CYS A 64 10.31 -6.08 -0.31
C CYS A 64 10.63 -4.61 -0.01
N ASN A 65 10.86 -3.80 -1.04
CA ASN A 65 11.23 -2.40 -0.90
C ASN A 65 10.08 -1.43 -1.19
N ILE A 66 8.89 -1.93 -1.48
CA ILE A 66 7.73 -1.07 -1.77
C ILE A 66 7.07 -0.63 -0.46
N ASP A 67 6.94 0.68 -0.28
CA ASP A 67 6.24 1.28 0.85
C ASP A 67 4.78 1.59 0.53
N THR A 68 4.52 2.25 -0.61
CA THR A 68 3.16 2.63 -1.02
C THR A 68 2.94 2.43 -2.51
N ILE A 69 1.67 2.20 -2.88
CA ILE A 69 1.22 2.23 -4.26
C ILE A 69 -0.01 3.13 -4.33
N GLN A 70 0.10 4.25 -5.04
CA GLN A 70 -1.02 5.13 -5.32
C GLN A 70 -1.54 4.88 -6.73
N ILE A 71 -2.85 4.73 -6.86
CA ILE A 71 -3.53 4.57 -8.15
C ILE A 71 -4.28 5.87 -8.42
N SER A 72 -3.86 6.59 -9.46
CA SER A 72 -4.46 7.85 -9.87
C SER A 72 -5.68 7.64 -10.75
N ASN A 73 -6.67 8.53 -10.64
CA ASN A 73 -7.90 8.50 -11.43
C ASN A 73 -8.64 7.16 -11.33
N ALA A 74 -8.67 6.59 -10.13
CA ALA A 74 -9.30 5.33 -9.86
C ALA A 74 -10.01 5.36 -8.51
N THR A 75 -11.14 4.64 -8.43
CA THR A 75 -11.86 4.43 -7.18
C THR A 75 -11.43 3.11 -6.55
N TYR A 76 -11.57 3.02 -5.23
CA TYR A 76 -11.30 1.78 -4.52
C TYR A 76 -12.26 0.68 -4.99
N ASN A 77 -11.71 -0.47 -5.35
CA ASN A 77 -12.49 -1.63 -5.77
C ASN A 77 -12.73 -2.56 -4.59
N ASP A 78 -13.99 -2.71 -4.17
CA ASP A 78 -14.36 -3.54 -3.02
C ASP A 78 -14.16 -5.04 -3.26
N ALA A 79 -13.85 -5.46 -4.48
CA ALA A 79 -13.57 -6.86 -4.79
C ALA A 79 -12.17 -7.30 -4.30
N ILE A 80 -11.32 -6.37 -3.87
CA ILE A 80 -9.98 -6.70 -3.36
C ILE A 80 -10.10 -7.52 -2.09
N VAL A 81 -9.39 -8.65 -2.05
CA VAL A 81 -9.36 -9.58 -0.92
C VAL A 81 -8.00 -9.49 -0.24
N TYR A 82 -7.99 -9.40 1.08
CA TYR A 82 -6.79 -9.28 1.90
C TYR A 82 -6.44 -10.59 2.56
N LEU A 83 -5.13 -10.85 2.72
CA LEU A 83 -4.65 -11.99 3.49
C LEU A 83 -4.99 -11.78 4.97
N PRO A 84 -5.48 -12.81 5.66
CA PRO A 84 -5.71 -12.71 7.09
C PRO A 84 -4.41 -12.69 7.88
N GLU A 85 -4.46 -12.22 9.13
CA GLU A 85 -3.34 -12.32 10.04
C GLU A 85 -2.95 -13.79 10.23
N PRO A 86 -1.64 -14.12 10.17
CA PRO A 86 -1.19 -15.50 10.40
C PRO A 86 -1.58 -16.01 11.78
N VAL A 87 -1.85 -17.32 11.86
CA VAL A 87 -2.15 -18.01 13.12
C VAL A 87 -1.10 -19.11 13.34
N PRO A 88 -0.30 -19.05 14.43
CA PRO A 88 -0.32 -18.02 15.47
C PRO A 88 0.17 -16.67 14.96
N ALA A 89 -0.27 -15.59 15.63
CA ALA A 89 0.14 -14.23 15.26
C ALA A 89 1.66 -14.07 15.41
N PRO A 90 2.33 -13.36 14.46
CA PRO A 90 3.76 -13.09 14.60
C PRO A 90 4.04 -12.28 15.85
N THR A 91 5.19 -12.55 16.48
CA THR A 91 5.58 -11.92 17.75
C THR A 91 6.80 -11.00 17.62
N ASP A 92 7.22 -10.71 16.40
CA ASP A 92 8.36 -9.83 16.16
C ASP A 92 7.99 -8.35 16.32
N CYS A 93 9.02 -7.51 16.35
CA CYS A 93 8.87 -6.06 16.53
C CYS A 93 8.03 -5.42 15.41
N CYS A 94 8.20 -5.86 14.18
CA CYS A 94 7.42 -5.32 13.06
C CYS A 94 5.94 -5.66 13.17
N ALA A 95 5.61 -6.86 13.63
CA ALA A 95 4.22 -7.27 13.85
C ALA A 95 3.55 -6.45 14.95
N ASP A 96 4.26 -6.17 16.02
CA ASP A 96 3.75 -5.31 17.10
C ASP A 96 3.52 -3.88 16.61
N CYS A 97 4.44 -3.32 15.83
CA CYS A 97 4.27 -1.99 15.25
C CYS A 97 3.07 -1.95 14.29
N ASP A 98 2.94 -2.94 13.43
CA ASP A 98 1.78 -3.06 12.53
C ASP A 98 0.47 -3.06 13.32
N ALA A 99 0.37 -3.90 14.33
CA ALA A 99 -0.84 -4.02 15.13
C ALA A 99 -1.16 -2.70 15.86
N ALA A 100 -0.15 -2.04 16.42
CA ALA A 100 -0.33 -0.77 17.12
C ALA A 100 -0.78 0.35 16.17
N VAL A 101 -0.15 0.47 15.01
CA VAL A 101 -0.53 1.46 13.99
C VAL A 101 -1.98 1.22 13.56
N ARG A 102 -2.33 -0.03 13.25
CA ARG A 102 -3.68 -0.36 12.80
C ARG A 102 -4.74 -0.11 13.87
N SER A 103 -4.38 -0.25 15.15
CA SER A 103 -5.34 0.01 16.25
C SER A 103 -5.76 1.48 16.34
N LEU A 104 -4.96 2.39 15.77
CA LEU A 104 -5.20 3.83 15.81
C LEU A 104 -5.82 4.38 14.51
N LEU A 105 -5.91 3.56 13.46
CA LEU A 105 -6.36 3.99 12.13
C LEU A 105 -7.66 3.28 11.72
N SER A 106 -8.74 3.55 12.44
CA SER A 106 -10.04 2.93 12.16
C SER A 106 -10.56 3.32 10.78
N VAL A 107 -11.24 2.38 10.12
CA VAL A 107 -11.93 2.64 8.85
C VAL A 107 -12.94 3.80 9.04
N GLY A 108 -12.92 4.74 8.11
CA GLY A 108 -13.75 5.94 8.17
C GLY A 108 -13.07 7.16 8.78
N THR A 109 -11.88 7.02 9.37
CA THR A 109 -11.13 8.15 9.92
C THR A 109 -10.71 9.09 8.79
N PRO A 110 -11.21 10.35 8.76
CA PRO A 110 -10.90 11.29 7.69
C PRO A 110 -9.63 12.10 8.00
N ASN A 111 -9.09 12.75 6.98
CA ASN A 111 -7.98 13.71 7.11
C ASN A 111 -6.74 13.12 7.79
N VAL A 112 -6.44 11.88 7.45
CA VAL A 112 -5.24 11.20 7.91
C VAL A 112 -4.09 11.57 6.97
N SER A 113 -2.92 11.84 7.53
CA SER A 113 -1.66 11.99 6.79
C SER A 113 -0.68 10.94 7.24
N ILE A 114 -0.18 10.14 6.30
CA ILE A 114 0.76 9.05 6.58
C ILE A 114 2.07 9.32 5.86
N ILE A 115 3.16 9.26 6.59
CA ILE A 115 4.51 9.48 6.07
C ILE A 115 5.27 8.16 6.18
N THR A 116 5.80 7.72 5.06
CA THR A 116 6.76 6.63 4.97
C THR A 116 8.15 7.25 4.77
N ASN A 117 9.05 6.61 4.07
CA ASN A 117 10.39 7.12 3.85
C ASN A 117 10.46 8.29 2.84
N ILE A 118 9.34 8.76 2.33
CA ILE A 118 9.27 9.90 1.40
C ILE A 118 8.70 11.11 2.14
N GLN A 119 9.20 12.31 1.77
CA GLN A 119 8.78 13.56 2.38
C GLN A 119 7.33 13.94 2.09
N SER A 120 6.75 13.44 0.99
CA SER A 120 5.36 13.72 0.64
C SER A 120 4.43 12.77 1.37
N PRO A 121 3.54 13.28 2.22
CA PRO A 121 2.58 12.42 2.91
C PRO A 121 1.53 11.86 1.97
N SER A 122 1.05 10.66 2.25
CA SER A 122 -0.19 10.13 1.70
C SER A 122 -1.34 10.62 2.58
N THR A 123 -2.36 11.23 1.96
CA THR A 123 -3.47 11.84 2.71
C THR A 123 -4.80 11.30 2.26
N GLY A 124 -5.76 11.27 3.16
CA GLY A 124 -7.12 10.87 2.85
C GLY A 124 -7.87 10.27 4.01
N THR A 125 -8.95 9.58 3.69
CA THR A 125 -9.78 8.83 4.62
C THR A 125 -9.39 7.37 4.59
N VAL A 126 -9.31 6.72 5.75
CA VAL A 126 -9.04 5.29 5.85
C VAL A 126 -10.25 4.52 5.29
N VAL A 127 -10.07 3.81 4.19
CA VAL A 127 -11.12 2.98 3.58
C VAL A 127 -10.95 1.50 3.90
N ARG A 128 -9.72 1.06 4.19
CA ARG A 128 -9.42 -0.30 4.65
C ARG A 128 -8.31 -0.28 5.68
N ASN A 129 -8.44 -1.17 6.65
CA ASN A 129 -7.45 -1.42 7.69
C ASN A 129 -7.33 -2.94 7.83
N GLU A 130 -6.32 -3.49 7.19
CA GLU A 130 -6.12 -4.94 7.10
C GLU A 130 -4.72 -5.31 7.59
N TYR A 131 -4.50 -6.58 7.87
CA TYR A 131 -3.18 -7.06 8.26
C TYR A 131 -2.11 -6.61 7.26
N GLY A 132 -1.14 -5.83 7.75
CA GLY A 132 -0.03 -5.37 6.92
C GLY A 132 -0.38 -4.25 5.93
N MET A 133 -1.60 -3.70 5.94
CA MET A 133 -2.04 -2.76 4.91
C MET A 133 -3.06 -1.74 5.43
N ILE A 134 -2.78 -0.47 5.16
CA ILE A 134 -3.72 0.64 5.31
C ILE A 134 -4.02 1.18 3.93
N VAL A 135 -5.29 1.43 3.63
CA VAL A 135 -5.70 2.01 2.35
C VAL A 135 -6.39 3.35 2.60
N LEU A 136 -5.91 4.38 1.92
CA LEU A 136 -6.50 5.71 1.96
C LEU A 136 -7.15 6.05 0.62
N ALA A 137 -8.24 6.79 0.67
CA ALA A 137 -8.83 7.42 -0.50
C ALA A 137 -8.96 8.92 -0.23
N ASN A 138 -8.76 9.76 -1.26
CA ASN A 138 -8.95 11.20 -1.15
C ASN A 138 -10.45 11.54 -1.09
N GLU A 139 -10.78 12.82 -0.79
CA GLU A 139 -12.18 13.26 -0.68
C GLU A 139 -13.00 13.01 -1.94
N GLU A 140 -12.38 13.22 -3.11
CA GLU A 140 -13.03 13.02 -4.40
C GLU A 140 -13.14 11.53 -4.78
N ARG A 141 -12.48 10.65 -4.03
CA ARG A 141 -12.44 9.19 -4.24
C ARG A 141 -11.92 8.79 -5.62
N ASN A 142 -11.09 9.62 -6.22
CA ASN A 142 -10.46 9.36 -7.51
C ASN A 142 -8.99 8.99 -7.41
N ASN A 143 -8.44 8.89 -6.20
CA ASN A 143 -7.10 8.37 -5.92
C ASN A 143 -7.17 7.41 -4.74
N VAL A 144 -6.52 6.29 -4.88
CA VAL A 144 -6.44 5.25 -3.84
C VAL A 144 -4.98 4.98 -3.57
N THR A 145 -4.59 4.95 -2.29
CA THR A 145 -3.21 4.66 -1.88
C THR A 145 -3.17 3.45 -0.97
N PHE A 146 -2.44 2.43 -1.38
CA PHE A 146 -2.16 1.23 -0.59
C PHE A 146 -0.83 1.45 0.13
N ILE A 147 -0.83 1.38 1.45
CA ILE A 147 0.33 1.68 2.29
C ILE A 147 0.68 0.46 3.11
N SER A 148 1.92 -0.02 3.00
CA SER A 148 2.43 -1.06 3.88
C SER A 148 2.49 -0.53 5.31
N SER A 149 1.71 -1.10 6.22
CA SER A 149 1.66 -0.63 7.61
C SER A 149 3.00 -0.77 8.34
N CYS A 150 3.84 -1.70 7.90
CA CYS A 150 5.20 -1.86 8.45
C CYS A 150 6.17 -0.78 7.97
N SER A 151 5.81 0.00 6.96
CA SER A 151 6.64 1.08 6.40
C SER A 151 6.24 2.46 6.91
N ILE A 152 5.25 2.55 7.79
CA ILE A 152 4.76 3.82 8.32
C ILE A 152 5.74 4.33 9.37
N ASP A 153 6.33 5.50 9.10
CA ASP A 153 7.23 6.18 10.03
C ASP A 153 6.47 7.11 10.98
N LEU A 154 5.44 7.77 10.43
CA LEU A 154 4.67 8.76 11.17
C LEU A 154 3.29 8.87 10.55
N PHE A 155 2.26 9.03 11.36
CA PHE A 155 0.95 9.40 10.86
C PHE A 155 0.34 10.47 11.75
N LEU A 156 -0.42 11.35 11.13
CA LEU A 156 -1.04 12.50 11.78
C LEU A 156 -2.55 12.36 11.67
N LEU A 157 -3.22 12.51 12.81
CA LEU A 157 -4.68 12.57 12.89
C LEU A 157 -5.09 13.99 13.24
N ASN A 158 -6.14 14.49 12.57
CA ASN A 158 -6.73 15.75 12.97
C ASN A 158 -7.32 15.57 14.39
N GLN A 159 -7.03 16.50 15.30
CA GLN A 159 -7.49 16.42 16.69
C GLN A 159 -9.02 16.29 16.77
N GLY A 160 -9.76 16.85 15.83
CA GLY A 160 -11.21 16.69 15.73
C GLY A 160 -11.67 15.25 15.53
N ASN A 161 -10.81 14.38 15.01
CA ASN A 161 -11.12 12.97 14.78
C ASN A 161 -11.08 12.12 16.05
N LEU A 162 -10.58 12.68 17.15
CA LEU A 162 -10.46 11.99 18.44
C LEU A 162 -11.71 12.10 19.31
N ARG A 163 -12.76 12.70 18.81
CA ARG A 163 -14.02 12.89 19.52
C ARG A 163 -15.00 11.76 19.32
#